data_972986e1a57c9bbd60f8891a57499f84
#
_entry.id   972986e1a57c9bbd60f8891a57499f84
#
_cell.length_a   1.000
_cell.length_b   1.000
_cell.length_c   1.000
_cell.angle_alpha   90.00
_cell.angle_beta   90.00
_cell.angle_gamma   90.00
#
_symmetry.space_group_name_H-M   'P 1'
#
loop_
_entity.id
_entity.type
_entity.pdbx_description
1 polymer ?
#
loop_
_entity_poly.entity_id
_entity_poly.type
_entity_poly.pdbx_seq_one_letter_code
_entity_poly.pdbx_strand_id
1 'polypeptide(L)'
;CGFNCTNKIHRAKLTMEEIEREYKAIAKTGLKEILILTGESKKASGVEYIGEAVELAKKYFSTIGIEVYPMDVDEYAYIHEKGADFVSVYQETYNTKTYGEVHLSGPKKVFSYRLNAQERALKGGMRGVGCGALLGLDDFRKDAFASGIHASLLQKKYPRAEVSFSVPRLRPYKNNETNDAKDVHERQLLQVMLAHRIFMPFAGITISTRERAGFRDHVVGMAATKISAGVSTGVGGHEEEEKGDAQFVISDPRSVDEVVNMLDRRGMQGIYTD
;
A
#
# COMPACT_ATOMS: atom_id res chain seq x y z
N CYS A 1 -6.43 -6.89 11.14
CA CYS A 1 -6.93 -5.82 10.27
C CYS A 1 -8.16 -5.19 10.90
N GLY A 2 -8.17 -3.84 10.99
CA GLY A 2 -9.34 -3.08 11.48
C GLY A 2 -10.61 -3.31 10.66
N PHE A 3 -10.47 -3.72 9.41
CA PHE A 3 -11.57 -3.98 8.48
C PHE A 3 -12.06 -5.44 8.47
N ASN A 4 -11.66 -6.28 9.44
CA ASN A 4 -12.20 -7.64 9.52
C ASN A 4 -13.72 -7.64 9.77
N CYS A 5 -14.40 -8.72 9.36
CA CYS A 5 -15.85 -8.79 9.39
C CYS A 5 -16.48 -8.77 10.79
N THR A 6 -15.70 -9.06 11.84
CA THR A 6 -16.17 -9.04 13.23
C THR A 6 -16.05 -7.65 13.87
N ASN A 7 -15.27 -6.74 13.28
CA ASN A 7 -15.14 -5.38 13.78
C ASN A 7 -16.35 -4.52 13.36
N LYS A 8 -17.01 -3.91 14.34
CA LYS A 8 -18.17 -3.02 14.12
C LYS A 8 -17.69 -1.65 13.69
N ILE A 9 -17.53 -1.47 12.38
CA ILE A 9 -17.13 -0.23 11.72
C ILE A 9 -18.14 0.16 10.65
N HIS A 10 -18.21 1.44 10.35
CA HIS A 10 -18.99 1.94 9.22
C HIS A 10 -18.19 1.71 7.93
N ARG A 11 -18.81 0.99 7.00
CA ARG A 11 -18.23 0.70 5.67
C ARG A 11 -19.03 1.43 4.62
N ALA A 12 -18.34 2.08 3.70
CA ALA A 12 -18.94 2.78 2.58
C ALA A 12 -18.32 2.30 1.25
N LYS A 13 -19.02 2.56 0.18
CA LYS A 13 -18.56 2.38 -1.21
C LYS A 13 -18.95 3.61 -1.99
N LEU A 14 -18.01 4.18 -2.74
CA LEU A 14 -18.26 5.34 -3.58
C LEU A 14 -18.91 4.96 -4.89
N THR A 15 -19.76 5.82 -5.43
CA THR A 15 -20.21 5.76 -6.82
C THR A 15 -19.08 6.27 -7.74
N MET A 16 -19.19 6.06 -9.05
CA MET A 16 -18.18 6.56 -10.01
C MET A 16 -18.11 8.09 -10.03
N GLU A 17 -19.23 8.79 -9.82
CA GLU A 17 -19.28 10.24 -9.72
C GLU A 17 -18.56 10.74 -8.45
N GLU A 18 -18.69 10.03 -7.33
CA GLU A 18 -17.97 10.34 -6.09
C GLU A 18 -16.47 10.07 -6.25
N ILE A 19 -16.09 8.96 -6.88
CA ILE A 19 -14.70 8.65 -7.21
C ILE A 19 -14.10 9.75 -8.11
N GLU A 20 -14.85 10.23 -9.09
CA GLU A 20 -14.35 11.31 -9.96
C GLU A 20 -14.12 12.61 -9.20
N ARG A 21 -14.97 12.95 -8.23
CA ARG A 21 -14.76 14.13 -7.37
C ARG A 21 -13.48 13.98 -6.53
N GLU A 22 -13.28 12.81 -5.90
CA GLU A 22 -12.05 12.50 -5.17
C GLU A 22 -10.80 12.64 -6.07
N TYR A 23 -10.84 12.08 -7.28
CA TYR A 23 -9.71 12.18 -8.22
C TYR A 23 -9.42 13.65 -8.62
N LYS A 24 -10.45 14.45 -8.85
CA LYS A 24 -10.30 15.89 -9.13
C LYS A 24 -9.67 16.63 -7.94
N ALA A 25 -10.08 16.31 -6.71
CA ALA A 25 -9.52 16.92 -5.51
C ALA A 25 -8.04 16.55 -5.34
N ILE A 26 -7.69 15.28 -5.48
CA ILE A 26 -6.30 14.80 -5.38
C ILE A 26 -5.45 15.39 -6.51
N ALA A 27 -5.93 15.41 -7.75
CA ALA A 27 -5.17 15.93 -8.90
C ALA A 27 -4.84 17.43 -8.78
N LYS A 28 -5.66 18.23 -8.05
CA LYS A 28 -5.37 19.65 -7.77
C LYS A 28 -4.11 19.84 -6.93
N THR A 29 -3.68 18.84 -6.20
CA THR A 29 -2.41 18.87 -5.43
C THR A 29 -1.17 18.72 -6.30
N GLY A 30 -1.33 18.45 -7.59
CA GLY A 30 -0.23 18.24 -8.54
C GLY A 30 0.27 16.80 -8.63
N LEU A 31 -0.17 15.89 -7.73
CA LEU A 31 0.20 14.48 -7.77
C LEU A 31 -0.18 13.84 -9.12
N LYS A 32 0.71 13.01 -9.65
CA LYS A 32 0.54 12.29 -10.92
C LYS A 32 0.40 10.78 -10.74
N GLU A 33 0.66 10.28 -9.54
CA GLU A 33 0.47 8.90 -9.17
C GLU A 33 -0.64 8.77 -8.13
N ILE A 34 -1.49 7.75 -8.29
CA ILE A 34 -2.51 7.39 -7.32
C ILE A 34 -2.44 5.90 -6.97
N LEU A 35 -2.74 5.56 -5.70
CA LEU A 35 -2.95 4.19 -5.25
C LEU A 35 -4.42 4.02 -4.87
N ILE A 36 -5.15 3.20 -5.62
CA ILE A 36 -6.57 2.92 -5.40
C ILE A 36 -6.70 1.74 -4.44
N LEU A 37 -7.39 1.95 -3.33
CA LEU A 37 -7.59 0.94 -2.29
C LEU A 37 -9.04 0.50 -2.20
N THR A 38 -9.25 -0.80 -1.94
CA THR A 38 -10.56 -1.33 -1.56
C THR A 38 -10.45 -2.26 -0.34
N GLY A 39 -11.55 -2.46 0.35
CA GLY A 39 -11.67 -3.58 1.28
C GLY A 39 -11.61 -4.93 0.53
N GLU A 40 -11.18 -5.99 1.20
CA GLU A 40 -11.04 -7.33 0.61
C GLU A 40 -12.41 -8.05 0.51
N SER A 41 -13.33 -7.47 -0.26
CA SER A 41 -14.66 -8.03 -0.53
C SER A 41 -14.98 -7.99 -2.02
N LYS A 42 -14.71 -9.09 -2.73
CA LYS A 42 -15.03 -9.24 -4.16
C LYS A 42 -16.52 -9.01 -4.46
N LYS A 43 -17.41 -9.31 -3.49
CA LYS A 43 -18.84 -9.04 -3.63
C LYS A 43 -19.18 -7.55 -3.59
N ALA A 44 -18.48 -6.77 -2.76
CA ALA A 44 -18.73 -5.33 -2.62
C ALA A 44 -18.00 -4.52 -3.68
N SER A 45 -16.74 -4.89 -3.95
CA SER A 45 -15.85 -4.22 -4.91
C SER A 45 -15.37 -5.26 -5.92
N GLY A 46 -16.22 -5.61 -6.90
CA GLY A 46 -15.88 -6.56 -7.96
C GLY A 46 -14.79 -6.02 -8.89
N VAL A 47 -14.27 -6.91 -9.73
CA VAL A 47 -13.18 -6.58 -10.67
C VAL A 47 -13.60 -5.48 -11.64
N GLU A 48 -14.86 -5.53 -12.12
CA GLU A 48 -15.43 -4.54 -13.02
C GLU A 48 -15.45 -3.14 -12.37
N TYR A 49 -15.91 -3.04 -11.12
CA TYR A 49 -15.95 -1.78 -10.38
C TYR A 49 -14.53 -1.19 -10.19
N ILE A 50 -13.55 -2.05 -9.87
CA ILE A 50 -12.16 -1.62 -9.75
C ILE A 50 -11.63 -1.17 -11.12
N GLY A 51 -11.93 -1.91 -12.19
CA GLY A 51 -11.56 -1.57 -13.56
C GLY A 51 -12.13 -0.23 -14.02
N GLU A 52 -13.40 0.05 -13.74
CA GLU A 52 -14.03 1.34 -14.03
C GLU A 52 -13.37 2.48 -13.27
N ALA A 53 -13.05 2.29 -11.99
CA ALA A 53 -12.33 3.28 -11.20
C ALA A 53 -10.92 3.53 -11.75
N VAL A 54 -10.20 2.50 -12.17
CA VAL A 54 -8.86 2.61 -12.81
C VAL A 54 -8.97 3.35 -14.15
N GLU A 55 -9.92 3.00 -15.00
CA GLU A 55 -10.13 3.67 -16.29
C GLU A 55 -10.47 5.15 -16.11
N LEU A 56 -11.26 5.48 -15.12
CA LEU A 56 -11.58 6.86 -14.76
C LEU A 56 -10.34 7.63 -14.27
N ALA A 57 -9.47 6.98 -13.48
CA ALA A 57 -8.24 7.57 -12.95
C ALA A 57 -7.27 8.04 -14.04
N LYS A 58 -7.24 7.38 -15.22
CA LYS A 58 -6.39 7.78 -16.36
C LYS A 58 -6.62 9.21 -16.85
N LYS A 59 -7.78 9.79 -16.56
CA LYS A 59 -8.06 11.20 -16.92
C LYS A 59 -7.26 12.19 -16.06
N TYR A 60 -6.77 11.76 -14.91
CA TYR A 60 -6.19 12.62 -13.87
C TYR A 60 -4.74 12.27 -13.51
N PHE A 61 -4.38 11.00 -13.65
CA PHE A 61 -3.10 10.46 -13.20
C PHE A 61 -2.39 9.72 -14.33
N SER A 62 -1.07 9.82 -14.36
CA SER A 62 -0.21 9.12 -15.33
C SER A 62 0.26 7.75 -14.82
N THR A 63 0.24 7.52 -13.51
CA THR A 63 0.61 6.23 -12.90
C THR A 63 -0.47 5.80 -11.92
N ILE A 64 -1.00 4.58 -12.11
CA ILE A 64 -2.12 4.08 -11.34
C ILE A 64 -1.74 2.75 -10.69
N GLY A 65 -1.68 2.74 -9.37
CA GLY A 65 -1.52 1.53 -8.58
C GLY A 65 -2.83 1.07 -7.97
N ILE A 66 -2.90 -0.21 -7.64
CA ILE A 66 -4.00 -0.79 -6.86
C ILE A 66 -3.48 -1.52 -5.61
N GLU A 67 -4.17 -1.35 -4.50
CA GLU A 67 -3.99 -2.15 -3.28
C GLU A 67 -5.34 -2.76 -2.90
N VAL A 68 -5.58 -3.94 -3.44
CA VAL A 68 -6.86 -4.65 -3.36
C VAL A 68 -6.64 -6.12 -3.01
N TYR A 69 -7.72 -6.90 -2.92
CA TYR A 69 -7.59 -8.34 -2.70
C TYR A 69 -6.81 -9.04 -3.84
N PRO A 70 -6.12 -10.17 -3.56
CA PRO A 70 -5.47 -10.97 -4.60
C PRO A 70 -6.46 -11.43 -5.68
N MET A 71 -6.03 -11.33 -6.93
CA MET A 71 -6.81 -11.68 -8.11
C MET A 71 -6.16 -12.82 -8.90
N ASP A 72 -6.88 -13.41 -9.83
CA ASP A 72 -6.35 -14.34 -10.81
C ASP A 72 -5.65 -13.60 -11.97
N VAL A 73 -4.92 -14.32 -12.81
CA VAL A 73 -4.09 -13.72 -13.87
C VAL A 73 -4.92 -12.92 -14.86
N ASP A 74 -6.06 -13.46 -15.28
CA ASP A 74 -6.99 -12.83 -16.20
C ASP A 74 -7.68 -11.59 -15.60
N GLU A 75 -7.98 -11.62 -14.31
CA GLU A 75 -8.50 -10.46 -13.58
C GLU A 75 -7.45 -9.33 -13.51
N TYR A 76 -6.20 -9.67 -13.22
CA TYR A 76 -5.11 -8.68 -13.26
C TYR A 76 -4.86 -8.16 -14.68
N ALA A 77 -4.95 -9.01 -15.70
CA ALA A 77 -4.84 -8.59 -17.09
C ALA A 77 -5.94 -7.59 -17.48
N TYR A 78 -7.18 -7.86 -17.09
CA TYR A 78 -8.29 -6.93 -17.29
C TYR A 78 -8.04 -5.58 -16.62
N ILE A 79 -7.61 -5.57 -15.35
CA ILE A 79 -7.32 -4.33 -14.62
C ILE A 79 -6.14 -3.57 -15.25
N HIS A 80 -5.12 -4.30 -15.74
CA HIS A 80 -4.01 -3.69 -16.46
C HIS A 80 -4.46 -3.05 -17.79
N GLU A 81 -5.29 -3.72 -18.57
CA GLU A 81 -5.90 -3.18 -19.80
C GLU A 81 -6.70 -1.90 -19.52
N LYS A 82 -7.36 -1.82 -18.36
CA LYS A 82 -8.04 -0.60 -17.90
C LYS A 82 -7.08 0.53 -17.56
N GLY A 83 -5.80 0.24 -17.29
CA GLY A 83 -4.74 1.24 -17.11
C GLY A 83 -3.99 1.18 -15.79
N ALA A 84 -4.12 0.10 -15.00
CA ALA A 84 -3.30 -0.07 -13.82
C ALA A 84 -1.86 -0.45 -14.19
N ASP A 85 -0.89 0.19 -13.54
CA ASP A 85 0.53 -0.01 -13.77
C ASP A 85 1.13 -1.00 -12.78
N PHE A 86 0.73 -0.93 -11.51
CA PHE A 86 1.31 -1.76 -10.47
C PHE A 86 0.28 -2.19 -9.42
N VAL A 87 0.64 -3.23 -8.69
CA VAL A 87 -0.18 -3.73 -7.58
C VAL A 87 0.65 -3.90 -6.31
N SER A 88 0.06 -3.52 -5.18
CA SER A 88 0.61 -3.79 -3.85
C SER A 88 -0.28 -4.81 -3.14
N VAL A 89 0.30 -5.95 -2.77
CA VAL A 89 -0.34 -6.95 -1.92
C VAL A 89 0.64 -7.40 -0.85
N TYR A 90 0.41 -6.98 0.38
CA TYR A 90 1.28 -7.36 1.48
C TYR A 90 0.92 -8.75 1.98
N GLN A 91 1.94 -9.59 2.24
CA GLN A 91 1.75 -10.94 2.75
C GLN A 91 1.22 -10.95 4.20
N GLU A 92 1.32 -9.83 4.89
CA GLU A 92 1.03 -9.61 6.30
C GLU A 92 2.08 -10.25 7.21
N THR A 93 2.21 -11.58 7.23
CA THR A 93 3.31 -12.32 7.82
C THR A 93 3.64 -13.55 6.97
N TYR A 94 4.89 -13.96 6.97
CA TYR A 94 5.36 -15.17 6.30
C TYR A 94 5.31 -16.41 7.22
N ASN A 95 4.97 -16.22 8.50
CA ASN A 95 4.69 -17.33 9.41
C ASN A 95 3.28 -17.88 9.14
N THR A 96 3.21 -19.08 8.57
CA THR A 96 1.93 -19.73 8.20
C THR A 96 1.01 -19.99 9.40
N LYS A 97 1.57 -20.25 10.57
CA LYS A 97 0.79 -20.46 11.80
C LYS A 97 0.14 -19.16 12.24
N THR A 98 0.93 -18.11 12.47
CA THR A 98 0.44 -16.78 12.83
C THR A 98 -0.52 -16.23 11.78
N TYR A 99 -0.23 -16.45 10.47
CA TYR A 99 -1.12 -16.08 9.39
C TYR A 99 -2.51 -16.71 9.53
N GLY A 100 -2.58 -18.01 9.82
CA GLY A 100 -3.83 -18.73 10.02
C GLY A 100 -4.60 -18.29 11.28
N GLU A 101 -3.89 -17.87 12.32
CA GLU A 101 -4.50 -17.37 13.57
C GLU A 101 -5.15 -15.99 13.40
N VAL A 102 -4.63 -15.13 12.52
CA VAL A 102 -5.17 -13.78 12.29
C VAL A 102 -6.11 -13.68 11.09
N HIS A 103 -6.13 -14.66 10.18
CA HIS A 103 -6.99 -14.69 9.01
C HIS A 103 -7.96 -15.87 9.06
N LEU A 104 -9.03 -15.72 9.84
CA LEU A 104 -9.93 -16.82 10.21
C LEU A 104 -10.92 -17.24 9.13
N SER A 105 -11.25 -16.35 8.18
CA SER A 105 -12.29 -16.59 7.18
C SER A 105 -12.03 -15.81 5.88
N GLY A 106 -12.84 -16.10 4.86
CA GLY A 106 -12.77 -15.44 3.56
C GLY A 106 -11.56 -15.86 2.71
N PRO A 107 -11.42 -15.31 1.50
CA PRO A 107 -10.30 -15.62 0.58
C PRO A 107 -8.92 -15.31 1.18
N LYS A 108 -8.83 -14.31 2.04
CA LYS A 108 -7.58 -13.94 2.73
C LYS A 108 -7.01 -15.06 3.60
N LYS A 109 -7.84 -16.05 4.02
CA LYS A 109 -7.36 -17.21 4.77
C LYS A 109 -6.38 -18.08 3.98
N VAL A 110 -6.40 -18.05 2.65
CA VAL A 110 -5.58 -18.92 1.81
C VAL A 110 -4.19 -18.30 1.63
N PHE A 111 -3.26 -18.72 2.49
CA PHE A 111 -1.88 -18.22 2.54
C PHE A 111 -1.17 -18.25 1.18
N SER A 112 -1.16 -19.41 0.51
CA SER A 112 -0.46 -19.60 -0.77
C SER A 112 -1.05 -18.76 -1.90
N TYR A 113 -2.37 -18.55 -1.90
CA TYR A 113 -3.03 -17.70 -2.89
C TYR A 113 -2.58 -16.25 -2.75
N ARG A 114 -2.49 -15.75 -1.51
CA ARG A 114 -1.99 -14.40 -1.25
C ARG A 114 -0.49 -14.28 -1.57
N LEU A 115 0.33 -15.26 -1.15
CA LEU A 115 1.78 -15.26 -1.38
C LEU A 115 2.13 -15.15 -2.88
N ASN A 116 1.33 -15.76 -3.76
CA ASN A 116 1.57 -15.75 -5.20
C ASN A 116 0.83 -14.62 -5.94
N ALA A 117 0.27 -13.63 -5.23
CA ALA A 117 -0.50 -12.55 -5.87
C ALA A 117 0.35 -11.69 -6.79
N GLN A 118 1.55 -11.30 -6.36
CA GLN A 118 2.47 -10.47 -7.15
C GLN A 118 2.91 -11.18 -8.43
N GLU A 119 3.18 -12.48 -8.35
CA GLU A 119 3.53 -13.25 -9.57
C GLU A 119 2.35 -13.31 -10.55
N ARG A 120 1.12 -13.49 -10.06
CA ARG A 120 -0.06 -13.46 -10.93
C ARG A 120 -0.27 -12.10 -11.58
N ALA A 121 -0.02 -11.03 -10.83
CA ALA A 121 -0.11 -9.66 -11.35
C ALA A 121 0.92 -9.40 -12.47
N LEU A 122 2.17 -9.83 -12.29
CA LEU A 122 3.19 -9.74 -13.34
C LEU A 122 2.84 -10.57 -14.58
N LYS A 123 2.25 -11.76 -14.40
CA LYS A 123 1.73 -12.58 -15.51
C LYS A 123 0.55 -11.90 -16.22
N GLY A 124 -0.27 -11.13 -15.50
CA GLY A 124 -1.35 -10.31 -16.02
C GLY A 124 -0.91 -9.01 -16.69
N GLY A 125 0.41 -8.76 -16.79
CA GLY A 125 0.96 -7.61 -17.51
C GLY A 125 1.31 -6.39 -16.64
N MET A 126 1.08 -6.43 -15.33
CA MET A 126 1.45 -5.31 -14.44
C MET A 126 2.95 -5.00 -14.56
N ARG A 127 3.29 -3.72 -14.69
CA ARG A 127 4.65 -3.22 -14.78
C ARG A 127 5.41 -3.40 -13.47
N GLY A 128 4.72 -3.23 -12.34
CA GLY A 128 5.35 -3.27 -11.03
C GLY A 128 4.56 -4.00 -9.96
N VAL A 129 5.27 -4.42 -8.90
CA VAL A 129 4.66 -5.05 -7.72
C VAL A 129 5.27 -4.53 -6.42
N GLY A 130 4.41 -4.31 -5.43
CA GLY A 130 4.79 -3.97 -4.07
C GLY A 130 4.79 -5.21 -3.17
N CYS A 131 5.91 -5.43 -2.46
CA CYS A 131 6.09 -6.49 -1.48
C CYS A 131 6.19 -5.92 -0.08
N GLY A 132 5.84 -6.74 0.93
CA GLY A 132 6.01 -6.37 2.32
C GLY A 132 5.28 -7.28 3.29
N ALA A 133 5.54 -7.05 4.57
CA ALA A 133 4.85 -7.66 5.69
C ALA A 133 4.36 -6.56 6.64
N LEU A 134 3.32 -6.86 7.41
CA LEU A 134 2.85 -5.99 8.50
C LEU A 134 3.69 -6.30 9.75
N LEU A 135 4.74 -5.51 9.94
CA LEU A 135 5.73 -5.75 10.99
C LEU A 135 5.11 -5.65 12.39
N GLY A 136 5.39 -6.65 13.22
CA GLY A 136 4.85 -6.79 14.56
C GLY A 136 3.67 -7.77 14.69
N LEU A 137 3.22 -8.39 13.59
CA LEU A 137 2.32 -9.56 13.66
C LEU A 137 3.07 -10.79 14.17
N ASP A 138 4.30 -10.98 13.72
CA ASP A 138 5.22 -12.04 14.13
C ASP A 138 6.63 -11.47 14.31
N ASP A 139 7.65 -12.33 14.40
CA ASP A 139 9.05 -11.89 14.43
C ASP A 139 9.37 -11.03 13.20
N PHE A 140 9.52 -9.74 13.41
CA PHE A 140 9.72 -8.77 12.32
C PHE A 140 10.98 -9.01 11.50
N ARG A 141 12.03 -9.64 12.08
CA ARG A 141 13.27 -9.97 11.38
C ARG A 141 13.04 -11.08 10.37
N LYS A 142 12.28 -12.11 10.77
CA LYS A 142 11.92 -13.20 9.86
C LYS A 142 11.00 -12.73 8.76
N ASP A 143 10.00 -11.92 9.07
CA ASP A 143 9.09 -11.35 8.09
C ASP A 143 9.80 -10.41 7.12
N ALA A 144 10.69 -9.54 7.60
CA ALA A 144 11.51 -8.67 6.77
C ALA A 144 12.45 -9.47 5.86
N PHE A 145 13.13 -10.48 6.40
CA PHE A 145 14.00 -11.37 5.60
C PHE A 145 13.21 -12.11 4.52
N ALA A 146 12.09 -12.71 4.88
CA ALA A 146 11.25 -13.46 3.95
C ALA A 146 10.66 -12.56 2.86
N SER A 147 10.25 -11.34 3.18
CA SER A 147 9.78 -10.38 2.17
C SER A 147 10.90 -9.96 1.22
N GLY A 148 12.13 -9.79 1.71
CA GLY A 148 13.30 -9.55 0.89
C GLY A 148 13.59 -10.69 -0.09
N ILE A 149 13.59 -11.94 0.39
CA ILE A 149 13.78 -13.12 -0.45
C ILE A 149 12.66 -13.24 -1.50
N HIS A 150 11.40 -13.04 -1.10
CA HIS A 150 10.26 -13.08 -2.00
C HIS A 150 10.41 -12.05 -3.14
N ALA A 151 10.70 -10.81 -2.81
CA ALA A 151 10.96 -9.74 -3.78
C ALA A 151 12.15 -10.07 -4.71
N SER A 152 13.24 -10.59 -4.17
CA SER A 152 14.42 -10.99 -4.95
C SER A 152 14.12 -12.13 -5.93
N LEU A 153 13.31 -13.12 -5.53
CA LEU A 153 12.88 -14.21 -6.40
C LEU A 153 11.99 -13.72 -7.54
N LEU A 154 11.07 -12.80 -7.24
CA LEU A 154 10.25 -12.15 -8.26
C LEU A 154 11.12 -11.35 -9.24
N GLN A 155 12.05 -10.53 -8.76
CA GLN A 155 12.95 -9.75 -9.60
C GLN A 155 13.82 -10.63 -10.50
N LYS A 156 14.33 -11.76 -9.98
CA LYS A 156 15.10 -12.73 -10.79
C LYS A 156 14.26 -13.38 -11.89
N LYS A 157 13.01 -13.71 -11.58
CA LYS A 157 12.09 -14.36 -12.53
C LYS A 157 11.53 -13.37 -13.55
N TYR A 158 11.32 -12.12 -13.13
CA TYR A 158 10.77 -11.03 -13.95
C TYR A 158 11.72 -9.83 -13.94
N PRO A 159 12.85 -9.89 -14.68
CA PRO A 159 13.93 -8.88 -14.57
C PRO A 159 13.52 -7.48 -15.05
N ARG A 160 12.44 -7.37 -15.82
CA ARG A 160 11.89 -6.08 -16.27
C ARG A 160 10.83 -5.50 -15.32
N ALA A 161 10.41 -6.25 -14.31
CA ALA A 161 9.41 -5.78 -13.37
C ALA A 161 10.01 -4.76 -12.39
N GLU A 162 9.25 -3.76 -12.06
CA GLU A 162 9.55 -2.85 -10.96
C GLU A 162 9.14 -3.49 -9.64
N VAL A 163 10.10 -3.78 -8.78
CA VAL A 163 9.83 -4.34 -7.46
C VAL A 163 10.04 -3.28 -6.39
N SER A 164 9.06 -3.10 -5.54
CA SER A 164 9.12 -2.16 -4.43
C SER A 164 8.79 -2.82 -3.10
N PHE A 165 9.26 -2.19 -2.02
CA PHE A 165 8.92 -2.55 -0.65
C PHE A 165 8.05 -1.48 -0.01
N SER A 166 7.11 -1.94 0.81
CA SER A 166 6.53 -1.14 1.87
C SER A 166 6.73 -1.87 3.18
N VAL A 167 7.02 -1.11 4.23
CA VAL A 167 7.36 -1.66 5.55
C VAL A 167 6.39 -1.17 6.62
N PRO A 168 5.08 -1.43 6.45
CA PRO A 168 4.10 -1.02 7.44
C PRO A 168 4.32 -1.78 8.74
N ARG A 169 4.15 -1.09 9.87
CA ARG A 169 4.07 -1.75 11.18
C ARG A 169 2.66 -1.67 11.74
N LEU A 170 2.32 -2.57 12.64
CA LEU A 170 1.05 -2.55 13.36
C LEU A 170 0.81 -1.16 13.96
N ARG A 171 -0.41 -0.68 13.83
CA ARG A 171 -0.89 0.58 14.41
C ARG A 171 -2.25 0.35 15.05
N PRO A 172 -2.60 1.13 16.05
CA PRO A 172 -3.96 1.15 16.58
C PRO A 172 -5.01 1.41 15.50
N TYR A 173 -6.17 0.82 15.67
CA TYR A 173 -7.33 1.05 14.82
C TYR A 173 -8.60 1.05 15.68
N LYS A 174 -9.70 1.53 15.14
CA LYS A 174 -10.99 1.64 15.84
C LYS A 174 -11.41 0.32 16.49
N ASN A 175 -11.76 0.35 17.76
CA ASN A 175 -12.08 -0.79 18.62
C ASN A 175 -10.88 -1.70 18.98
N ASN A 176 -9.64 -1.28 18.72
CA ASN A 176 -8.44 -1.93 19.20
C ASN A 176 -7.28 -0.94 19.31
N GLU A 177 -7.37 -0.04 20.27
CA GLU A 177 -6.39 1.04 20.51
C GLU A 177 -5.07 0.52 21.07
N THR A 178 -5.03 -0.70 21.60
CA THR A 178 -3.82 -1.35 22.12
C THR A 178 -3.04 -2.15 21.07
N ASN A 179 -3.57 -2.23 19.84
CA ASN A 179 -2.94 -3.00 18.77
C ASN A 179 -1.77 -2.21 18.17
N ASP A 180 -0.63 -2.28 18.80
CA ASP A 180 0.61 -1.66 18.34
C ASP A 180 1.74 -2.67 18.23
N ALA A 181 2.72 -2.38 17.39
CA ALA A 181 3.92 -3.19 17.19
C ALA A 181 4.89 -3.03 18.36
N LYS A 182 4.71 -3.80 19.43
CA LYS A 182 5.47 -3.68 20.68
C LYS A 182 6.98 -3.75 20.48
N ASP A 183 7.44 -4.57 19.52
CA ASP A 183 8.85 -4.85 19.28
C ASP A 183 9.41 -4.14 18.03
N VAL A 184 8.61 -3.31 17.36
CA VAL A 184 9.01 -2.61 16.14
C VAL A 184 8.87 -1.10 16.32
N HIS A 185 9.91 -0.50 16.87
CA HIS A 185 10.05 0.95 16.99
C HIS A 185 10.72 1.52 15.71
N GLU A 186 10.89 2.83 15.63
CA GLU A 186 11.52 3.51 14.50
C GLU A 186 12.92 2.98 14.18
N ARG A 187 13.69 2.62 15.21
CA ARG A 187 15.02 2.03 15.04
C ARG A 187 14.98 0.70 14.28
N GLN A 188 14.05 -0.19 14.64
CA GLN A 188 13.86 -1.48 13.96
C GLN A 188 13.33 -1.27 12.55
N LEU A 189 12.41 -0.33 12.37
CA LEU A 189 11.87 0.01 11.06
C LEU A 189 12.97 0.53 10.12
N LEU A 190 13.81 1.45 10.60
CA LEU A 190 14.97 1.94 9.85
C LEU A 190 15.94 0.80 9.51
N GLN A 191 16.21 -0.10 10.46
CA GLN A 191 17.05 -1.27 10.24
C GLN A 191 16.53 -2.14 9.10
N VAL A 192 15.22 -2.41 9.06
CA VAL A 192 14.58 -3.18 7.98
C VAL A 192 14.71 -2.46 6.64
N MET A 193 14.43 -1.15 6.60
CA MET A 193 14.54 -0.36 5.38
C MET A 193 15.96 -0.36 4.83
N LEU A 194 16.97 -0.17 5.67
CA LEU A 194 18.38 -0.21 5.28
C LEU A 194 18.82 -1.60 4.83
N ALA A 195 18.35 -2.66 5.50
CA ALA A 195 18.61 -4.04 5.08
C ALA A 195 18.05 -4.33 3.67
N HIS A 196 16.81 -3.92 3.41
CA HIS A 196 16.22 -4.04 2.08
C HIS A 196 16.98 -3.20 1.04
N ARG A 197 17.39 -1.98 1.36
CA ARG A 197 18.18 -1.11 0.48
C ARG A 197 19.53 -1.72 0.11
N ILE A 198 20.22 -2.34 1.07
CA ILE A 198 21.51 -3.02 0.82
C ILE A 198 21.30 -4.29 0.02
N PHE A 199 20.27 -5.08 0.34
CA PHE A 199 20.00 -6.36 -0.32
C PHE A 199 19.49 -6.20 -1.75
N MET A 200 18.63 -5.19 -1.99
CA MET A 200 18.05 -4.88 -3.31
C MET A 200 18.21 -3.37 -3.60
N PRO A 201 19.41 -2.93 -4.04
CA PRO A 201 19.74 -1.49 -4.12
C PRO A 201 18.87 -0.72 -5.13
N PHE A 202 18.27 -1.37 -6.11
CA PHE A 202 17.42 -0.73 -7.11
C PHE A 202 15.91 -0.81 -6.80
N ALA A 203 15.51 -1.53 -5.75
CA ALA A 203 14.10 -1.63 -5.38
C ALA A 203 13.58 -0.30 -4.82
N GLY A 204 12.34 0.04 -5.16
CA GLY A 204 11.62 1.13 -4.50
C GLY A 204 11.39 0.83 -3.02
N ILE A 205 11.44 1.82 -2.14
CA ILE A 205 11.04 1.69 -0.73
C ILE A 205 10.12 2.84 -0.38
N THR A 206 8.87 2.53 -0.04
CA THR A 206 7.86 3.51 0.32
C THR A 206 7.78 3.69 1.83
N ILE A 207 7.80 4.94 2.29
CA ILE A 207 7.46 5.30 3.67
C ILE A 207 6.09 5.99 3.73
N SER A 208 5.18 5.42 4.52
CA SER A 208 3.80 5.88 4.59
C SER A 208 3.54 6.88 5.73
N THR A 209 2.37 7.52 5.69
CA THR A 209 1.87 8.41 6.74
C THR A 209 1.54 7.73 8.07
N ARG A 210 1.70 6.41 8.17
CA ARG A 210 1.67 5.67 9.45
C ARG A 210 2.75 6.14 10.41
N GLU A 211 3.86 6.65 9.86
CA GLU A 211 5.01 7.10 10.64
C GLU A 211 4.96 8.62 10.85
N ARG A 212 5.47 9.07 12.00
CA ARG A 212 5.50 10.51 12.32
C ARG A 212 6.42 11.29 11.39
N ALA A 213 6.11 12.57 11.19
CA ALA A 213 6.80 13.48 10.30
C ALA A 213 8.33 13.47 10.51
N GLY A 214 8.80 13.64 11.75
CA GLY A 214 10.24 13.69 12.03
C GLY A 214 11.00 12.42 11.64
N PHE A 215 10.41 11.22 11.79
CA PHE A 215 11.03 9.98 11.32
C PHE A 215 11.06 9.93 9.78
N ARG A 216 9.95 10.25 9.12
CA ARG A 216 9.84 10.25 7.66
C ARG A 216 10.84 11.21 7.03
N ASP A 217 11.02 12.40 7.60
CA ASP A 217 11.97 13.40 7.13
C ASP A 217 13.42 12.89 7.16
N HIS A 218 13.77 12.05 8.14
CA HIS A 218 15.12 11.50 8.26
C HIS A 218 15.37 10.28 7.36
N VAL A 219 14.36 9.45 7.08
CA VAL A 219 14.56 8.23 6.28
C VAL A 219 14.48 8.48 4.78
N VAL A 220 13.81 9.55 4.35
CA VAL A 220 13.84 9.97 2.95
C VAL A 220 15.26 10.41 2.58
N GLY A 221 15.77 9.91 1.45
CA GLY A 221 17.18 10.13 1.06
C GLY A 221 18.20 9.20 1.73
N MET A 222 17.83 8.49 2.82
CA MET A 222 18.69 7.42 3.38
C MET A 222 18.32 6.05 2.81
N ALA A 223 17.04 5.69 2.89
CA ALA A 223 16.53 4.39 2.53
C ALA A 223 15.26 4.46 1.67
N ALA A 224 14.32 5.35 2.02
CA ALA A 224 13.08 5.52 1.27
C ALA A 224 13.34 6.26 -0.05
N THR A 225 12.66 5.80 -1.11
CA THR A 225 12.65 6.43 -2.43
C THR A 225 11.30 7.05 -2.75
N LYS A 226 10.27 6.66 -2.01
CA LYS A 226 8.90 7.16 -2.18
C LYS A 226 8.31 7.54 -0.82
N ILE A 227 7.63 8.68 -0.75
CA ILE A 227 7.01 9.21 0.45
C ILE A 227 5.55 9.59 0.15
N SER A 228 4.60 9.10 0.94
CA SER A 228 3.20 9.46 0.79
C SER A 228 2.93 10.87 1.34
N ALA A 229 2.02 11.64 0.75
CA ALA A 229 1.62 12.95 1.22
C ALA A 229 0.13 13.20 1.00
N GLY A 230 -0.49 14.02 1.83
CA GLY A 230 -1.90 14.39 1.71
C GLY A 230 -2.87 13.21 1.76
N VAL A 231 -2.55 12.16 2.52
CA VAL A 231 -3.32 10.90 2.54
C VAL A 231 -4.52 11.04 3.48
N SER A 232 -5.71 10.61 3.01
CA SER A 232 -6.83 10.21 3.85
C SER A 232 -7.00 8.69 3.80
N THR A 233 -7.29 8.05 4.94
CA THR A 233 -7.61 6.61 5.03
C THR A 233 -9.11 6.37 5.22
N GLY A 234 -9.92 7.42 5.28
CA GLY A 234 -11.37 7.38 5.22
C GLY A 234 -11.89 7.26 3.79
N VAL A 235 -13.09 6.78 3.62
CA VAL A 235 -13.71 6.65 2.31
C VAL A 235 -14.31 8.00 1.89
N GLY A 236 -13.82 8.60 0.79
CA GLY A 236 -14.27 9.91 0.31
C GLY A 236 -13.74 11.11 1.10
N GLY A 237 -12.54 10.98 1.69
CA GLY A 237 -12.01 11.97 2.63
C GLY A 237 -11.18 13.10 2.02
N HIS A 238 -11.19 13.33 0.70
CA HIS A 238 -10.42 14.41 0.07
C HIS A 238 -11.29 15.59 -0.36
N GLU A 239 -12.58 15.42 -0.59
CA GLU A 239 -13.48 16.48 -1.01
C GLU A 239 -14.63 16.76 -0.02
N GLU A 240 -15.24 15.72 0.52
CA GLU A 240 -16.41 15.81 1.42
C GLU A 240 -16.11 15.16 2.76
N GLU A 241 -17.08 15.13 3.69
CA GLU A 241 -16.97 14.38 4.94
C GLU A 241 -16.73 12.89 4.67
N GLU A 242 -15.84 12.27 5.43
CA GLU A 242 -15.55 10.84 5.34
C GLU A 242 -16.82 10.01 5.49
N LYS A 243 -17.12 9.16 4.49
CA LYS A 243 -18.31 8.31 4.47
C LYS A 243 -18.12 6.99 5.21
N GLY A 244 -16.91 6.63 5.56
CA GLY A 244 -16.59 5.40 6.26
C GLY A 244 -15.44 5.57 7.24
N ASP A 245 -15.34 4.65 8.19
CA ASP A 245 -14.28 4.69 9.20
C ASP A 245 -12.88 4.55 8.56
N ALA A 246 -11.90 5.27 9.13
CA ALA A 246 -10.51 5.20 8.71
C ALA A 246 -9.89 3.82 8.98
N GLN A 247 -9.01 3.36 8.10
CA GLN A 247 -8.37 2.05 8.22
C GLN A 247 -7.38 1.98 9.40
N PHE A 248 -6.68 3.07 9.66
CA PHE A 248 -5.70 3.21 10.75
C PHE A 248 -5.46 4.70 11.04
N VAL A 249 -4.84 4.99 12.17
CA VAL A 249 -4.48 6.35 12.56
C VAL A 249 -3.30 6.84 11.73
N ILE A 250 -3.48 7.99 11.05
CA ILE A 250 -2.42 8.72 10.35
C ILE A 250 -1.59 9.48 11.40
N SER A 251 -0.26 9.30 11.35
CA SER A 251 0.68 10.00 12.25
C SER A 251 1.31 11.24 11.62
N ASP A 252 1.27 11.36 10.31
CA ASP A 252 1.73 12.53 9.57
C ASP A 252 0.64 13.03 8.63
N PRO A 253 -0.12 14.03 9.04
CA PRO A 253 -1.24 14.57 8.27
C PRO A 253 -0.84 15.66 7.28
N ARG A 254 0.46 15.90 7.07
CA ARG A 254 0.95 16.96 6.19
C ARG A 254 0.40 16.86 4.78
N SER A 255 0.08 18.02 4.23
CA SER A 255 -0.30 18.19 2.82
C SER A 255 0.86 17.88 1.87
N VAL A 256 0.56 17.78 0.58
CA VAL A 256 1.58 17.61 -0.48
C VAL A 256 2.59 18.76 -0.44
N ASP A 257 2.12 20.01 -0.37
CA ASP A 257 2.98 21.20 -0.33
C ASP A 257 3.91 21.22 0.88
N GLU A 258 3.42 20.82 2.05
CA GLU A 258 4.23 20.76 3.27
C GLU A 258 5.34 19.71 3.15
N VAL A 259 5.05 18.56 2.54
CA VAL A 259 6.07 17.52 2.28
C VAL A 259 7.07 17.96 1.23
N VAL A 260 6.63 18.60 0.14
CA VAL A 260 7.53 19.16 -0.88
C VAL A 260 8.45 20.23 -0.28
N ASN A 261 7.90 21.16 0.48
CA ASN A 261 8.69 22.19 1.18
C ASN A 261 9.72 21.59 2.17
N MET A 262 9.40 20.44 2.76
CA MET A 262 10.35 19.72 3.60
C MET A 262 11.49 19.12 2.76
N LEU A 263 11.17 18.50 1.62
CA LEU A 263 12.16 17.95 0.70
C LEU A 263 13.11 19.04 0.18
N ASP A 264 12.58 20.17 -0.27
CA ASP A 264 13.34 21.31 -0.77
C ASP A 264 14.32 21.85 0.28
N ARG A 265 13.86 22.03 1.53
CA ARG A 265 14.73 22.46 2.64
C ARG A 265 15.86 21.47 2.95
N ARG A 266 15.74 20.23 2.53
CA ARG A 266 16.75 19.18 2.66
C ARG A 266 17.60 19.01 1.40
N GLY A 267 17.44 19.88 0.40
CA GLY A 267 18.16 19.83 -0.88
C GLY A 267 17.71 18.68 -1.78
N MET A 268 16.48 18.21 -1.60
CA MET A 268 15.86 17.15 -2.42
C MET A 268 14.70 17.74 -3.22
N GLN A 269 14.55 17.31 -4.45
CA GLN A 269 13.41 17.67 -5.30
C GLN A 269 12.32 16.60 -5.23
N GLY A 270 11.07 17.01 -4.98
CA GLY A 270 9.92 16.13 -5.12
C GLY A 270 9.64 15.82 -6.60
N ILE A 271 9.59 14.54 -6.96
CA ILE A 271 9.22 14.07 -8.30
C ILE A 271 7.84 13.43 -8.21
N TYR A 272 6.94 13.82 -9.09
CA TYR A 272 5.54 13.36 -9.10
C TYR A 272 5.26 12.24 -10.11
N THR A 273 6.24 11.92 -10.97
CA THR A 273 6.18 10.85 -11.97
C THR A 273 7.51 10.11 -12.00
N ASP A 274 7.46 8.82 -12.18
CA ASP A 274 8.63 7.99 -12.48
C ASP A 274 8.96 8.06 -13.99
#